data_fb6a7b4a41b20dbf740d7e925f0b2a10
#
_entry.id   fb6a7b4a41b20dbf740d7e925f0b2a10
#
_cell.length_a   1.000
_cell.length_b   1.000
_cell.length_c   1.000
_cell.angle_alpha   90.00
_cell.angle_beta   90.00
_cell.angle_gamma   90.00
#
_symmetry.space_group_name_H-M   'P 1'
#
loop_
_entity.id
_entity.type
_entity.pdbx_description
1 polymer ?
#
loop_
_entity_poly.entity_id
_entity_poly.type
_entity_poly.pdbx_seq_one_letter_code
_entity_poly.pdbx_strand_id
1 'polypeptide(L)'
;MVAAGSPILAVENVQGRYALDAQLFNPRADYLLKVRGLSMIDAGIFEGDLLAVHKTSEARDGQIVIARVAEDVTVKRLKRRNGLIELIAENPDFEPIIVNPAEVEFAIEGIAVGLIRGAISTLS
;
A
#
# COMPACT_ATOMS: atom_id res chain seq x y z
N MET A 1 -4.20 7.41 -24.52
CA MET A 1 -5.59 7.69 -24.19
C MET A 1 -6.29 6.43 -23.69
N VAL A 2 -7.12 6.59 -22.71
CA VAL A 2 -7.81 5.48 -22.09
C VAL A 2 -9.17 5.27 -22.74
N ALA A 3 -9.50 4.03 -23.06
CA ALA A 3 -10.82 3.69 -23.60
C ALA A 3 -11.91 3.95 -22.56
N ALA A 4 -13.13 4.17 -23.03
CA ALA A 4 -14.27 4.33 -22.16
C ALA A 4 -14.42 3.08 -21.28
N GLY A 5 -14.58 3.27 -19.99
CA GLY A 5 -14.69 2.17 -19.03
C GLY A 5 -13.38 1.66 -18.48
N SER A 6 -12.25 2.16 -18.99
CA SER A 6 -10.93 1.80 -18.47
C SER A 6 -10.42 2.93 -17.59
N PRO A 7 -10.43 2.78 -16.28
CA PRO A 7 -10.01 3.85 -15.38
C PRO A 7 -8.52 4.11 -15.46
N ILE A 8 -8.16 5.36 -15.23
CA ILE A 8 -6.76 5.76 -15.05
C ILE A 8 -6.47 5.70 -13.56
N LEU A 9 -5.45 4.93 -13.21
CA LEU A 9 -5.00 4.87 -11.82
C LEU A 9 -3.92 5.95 -11.61
N ALA A 10 -4.16 6.83 -10.65
CA ALA A 10 -3.21 7.87 -10.30
C ALA A 10 -2.18 7.32 -9.34
N VAL A 11 -0.95 7.77 -9.48
CA VAL A 11 0.09 7.50 -8.51
C VAL A 11 -0.05 8.51 -7.37
N GLU A 12 -0.04 8.03 -6.13
CA GLU A 12 -0.12 8.91 -4.98
C GLU A 12 1.07 9.87 -5.00
N ASN A 13 0.81 11.13 -4.64
CA ASN A 13 1.75 12.24 -4.75
C ASN A 13 2.06 12.64 -6.20
N VAL A 14 1.23 12.22 -7.10
CA VAL A 14 1.15 12.71 -8.49
C VAL A 14 2.49 12.69 -9.22
N GLN A 15 3.08 11.51 -9.30
CA GLN A 15 4.30 11.35 -10.12
C GLN A 15 3.99 10.82 -11.51
N GLY A 16 2.71 10.56 -11.81
CA GLY A 16 2.31 10.09 -13.11
C GLY A 16 0.93 9.46 -13.09
N ARG A 17 0.51 9.02 -14.25
CA ARG A 17 -0.73 8.30 -14.42
C ARG A 17 -0.51 7.14 -15.36
N TYR A 18 -1.22 6.05 -15.10
CA TYR A 18 -1.09 4.85 -15.91
C TYR A 18 -2.47 4.38 -16.33
N ALA A 19 -2.60 4.05 -17.61
CA ALA A 19 -3.84 3.56 -18.17
C ALA A 19 -3.94 2.05 -17.89
N LEU A 20 -4.52 1.72 -16.75
CA LEU A 20 -4.68 0.34 -16.30
C LEU A 20 -6.14 0.11 -15.95
N ASP A 21 -6.62 -1.10 -16.25
CA ASP A 21 -7.94 -1.51 -15.82
C ASP A 21 -7.87 -1.83 -14.32
N ALA A 22 -8.59 -1.04 -13.53
CA ALA A 22 -8.63 -1.23 -12.08
C ALA A 22 -9.18 -2.61 -11.69
N GLN A 23 -9.95 -3.23 -12.58
CA GLN A 23 -10.52 -4.55 -12.35
C GLN A 23 -9.55 -5.70 -12.58
N LEU A 24 -8.33 -5.41 -13.00
CA LEU A 24 -7.27 -6.43 -12.99
C LEU A 24 -6.99 -6.91 -11.57
N PHE A 25 -7.36 -6.12 -10.58
CA PHE A 25 -7.13 -6.41 -9.17
C PHE A 25 -8.45 -6.76 -8.49
N ASN A 26 -8.39 -7.63 -7.52
CA ASN A 26 -9.56 -8.03 -6.76
C ASN A 26 -9.24 -8.00 -5.25
N PRO A 27 -9.88 -7.12 -4.48
CA PRO A 27 -10.80 -6.07 -4.93
C PRO A 27 -10.15 -5.08 -5.88
N ARG A 28 -10.98 -4.32 -6.59
CA ARG A 28 -10.47 -3.37 -7.58
C ARG A 28 -9.51 -2.36 -6.96
N ALA A 29 -8.53 -1.93 -7.72
CA ALA A 29 -7.63 -0.88 -7.30
C ALA A 29 -8.26 0.49 -7.52
N ASP A 30 -8.03 1.39 -6.57
CA ASP A 30 -8.52 2.75 -6.65
C ASP A 30 -7.41 3.74 -6.97
N TYR A 31 -6.17 3.42 -6.58
CA TYR A 31 -5.01 4.24 -6.92
C TYR A 31 -3.73 3.42 -6.81
N LEU A 32 -2.63 4.02 -7.27
CA LEU A 32 -1.30 3.44 -7.15
C LEU A 32 -0.48 4.27 -6.18
N LEU A 33 0.27 3.59 -5.33
CA LEU A 33 1.15 4.21 -4.36
C LEU A 33 2.58 3.81 -4.67
N LYS A 34 3.47 4.78 -4.83
CA LYS A 34 4.87 4.49 -5.05
C LYS A 34 5.52 4.12 -3.73
N VAL A 35 6.15 2.97 -3.70
CA VAL A 35 6.76 2.42 -2.50
C VAL A 35 8.11 3.11 -2.25
N ARG A 36 8.33 3.50 -1.01
CA ARG A 36 9.59 4.07 -0.55
C ARG A 36 10.14 3.22 0.58
N GLY A 37 11.46 3.09 0.60
CA GLY A 37 12.14 2.37 1.65
C GLY A 37 12.13 0.86 1.48
N LEU A 38 12.64 0.17 2.48
CA LEU A 38 12.97 -1.24 2.40
C LEU A 38 12.16 -2.10 3.38
N SER A 39 11.17 -1.53 4.05
CA SER A 39 10.52 -2.22 5.16
C SER A 39 9.67 -3.42 4.76
N MET A 40 9.37 -3.59 3.46
CA MET A 40 8.51 -4.67 3.00
C MET A 40 9.18 -5.60 1.97
N ILE A 41 10.51 -5.62 1.94
CA ILE A 41 11.25 -6.37 0.92
C ILE A 41 11.01 -7.88 1.00
N ASP A 42 10.81 -8.42 2.19
CA ASP A 42 10.57 -9.87 2.33
C ASP A 42 9.17 -10.27 1.87
N ALA A 43 8.29 -9.31 1.65
CA ALA A 43 7.00 -9.55 1.02
C ALA A 43 7.08 -9.35 -0.50
N GLY A 44 8.27 -9.09 -1.04
CA GLY A 44 8.44 -8.85 -2.46
C GLY A 44 8.08 -7.46 -2.91
N ILE A 45 7.96 -6.52 -1.98
CA ILE A 45 7.62 -5.12 -2.27
C ILE A 45 8.89 -4.30 -2.12
N PHE A 46 9.36 -3.74 -3.23
CA PHE A 46 10.63 -3.02 -3.27
C PHE A 46 10.45 -1.54 -3.52
N GLU A 47 11.45 -0.77 -3.11
CA GLU A 47 11.44 0.66 -3.38
C GLU A 47 11.29 0.92 -4.87
N GLY A 48 10.42 1.87 -5.21
CA GLY A 48 10.12 2.20 -6.60
C GLY A 48 8.95 1.43 -7.20
N ASP A 49 8.51 0.35 -6.56
CA ASP A 49 7.34 -0.38 -7.01
C ASP A 49 6.09 0.49 -6.92
N LEU A 50 5.11 0.18 -7.75
CA LEU A 50 3.78 0.79 -7.66
C LEU A 50 2.84 -0.22 -7.03
N LEU A 51 2.35 0.10 -5.86
CA LEU A 51 1.43 -0.73 -5.12
C LEU A 51 0.01 -0.37 -5.50
N ALA A 52 -0.76 -1.34 -5.96
CA ALA A 52 -2.17 -1.13 -6.27
C ALA A 52 -2.96 -1.19 -4.98
N VAL A 53 -3.77 -0.19 -4.73
CA VAL A 53 -4.46 -0.01 -3.46
C VAL A 53 -5.96 0.05 -3.67
N HIS A 54 -6.66 -0.77 -2.91
CA HIS A 54 -8.11 -0.68 -2.78
C HIS A 54 -8.43 0.16 -1.57
N LYS A 55 -9.16 1.23 -1.79
CA LYS A 55 -9.53 2.17 -0.73
C LYS A 55 -10.54 1.53 0.20
N THR A 56 -10.20 1.42 1.47
CA THR A 56 -11.10 0.90 2.50
C THR A 56 -10.58 1.31 3.86
N SER A 57 -11.49 1.49 4.81
CA SER A 57 -11.12 1.73 6.19
C SER A 57 -11.08 0.45 7.01
N GLU A 58 -11.42 -0.69 6.40
CA GLU A 58 -11.48 -1.97 7.07
C GLU A 58 -10.46 -2.94 6.51
N ALA A 59 -9.77 -3.63 7.40
CA ALA A 59 -8.81 -4.63 7.00
C ALA A 59 -8.73 -5.72 8.07
N ARG A 60 -8.27 -6.89 7.66
CA ARG A 60 -8.12 -8.05 8.53
C ARG A 60 -6.67 -8.26 8.88
N ASP A 61 -6.44 -8.91 10.00
CA ASP A 61 -5.10 -9.33 10.39
C ASP A 61 -4.45 -10.13 9.26
N GLY A 62 -3.19 -9.85 9.03
CA GLY A 62 -2.42 -10.50 7.98
C GLY A 62 -2.45 -9.79 6.65
N GLN A 63 -3.34 -8.85 6.44
CA GLN A 63 -3.35 -8.08 5.20
C GLN A 63 -2.28 -7.00 5.22
N ILE A 64 -1.75 -6.69 4.04
CA ILE A 64 -0.84 -5.55 3.88
C ILE A 64 -1.70 -4.32 3.69
N VAL A 65 -1.54 -3.36 4.57
CA VAL A 65 -2.38 -2.17 4.63
C VAL A 65 -1.57 -0.92 4.35
N ILE A 66 -2.27 0.09 3.87
CA ILE A 66 -1.79 1.45 3.84
C ILE A 66 -2.41 2.11 5.07
N ALA A 67 -1.57 2.50 6.01
CA ALA A 67 -2.02 3.03 7.29
C ALA A 67 -1.48 4.43 7.50
N ARG A 68 -2.32 5.26 8.09
CA ARG A 68 -1.92 6.59 8.54
C ARG A 68 -1.78 6.56 10.05
N VAL A 69 -0.59 6.90 10.52
CA VAL A 69 -0.30 7.03 11.95
C VAL A 69 0.08 8.48 12.16
N ALA A 70 -0.75 9.22 12.87
CA ALA A 70 -0.64 10.68 12.96
C ALA A 70 -0.61 11.27 11.54
N GLU A 71 0.49 11.86 11.13
CA GLU A 71 0.62 12.47 9.81
C GLU A 71 1.34 11.58 8.80
N ASP A 72 1.86 10.45 9.24
CA ASP A 72 2.70 9.60 8.40
C ASP A 72 1.89 8.47 7.78
N VAL A 73 2.18 8.17 6.53
CA VAL A 73 1.58 7.04 5.82
C VAL A 73 2.63 5.95 5.67
N THR A 74 2.25 4.73 5.99
CA THR A 74 3.15 3.59 5.90
C THR A 74 2.44 2.39 5.29
N VAL A 75 3.23 1.47 4.73
CA VAL A 75 2.76 0.19 4.20
C VAL A 75 3.32 -0.89 5.10
N LYS A 76 2.46 -1.64 5.74
CA LYS A 76 2.87 -2.67 6.70
C LYS A 76 1.83 -3.78 6.74
N ARG A 77 2.19 -4.89 7.36
CA ARG A 77 1.25 -5.98 7.62
C ARG A 77 0.52 -5.67 8.91
N LEU A 78 -0.80 -5.77 8.86
CA LEU A 78 -1.66 -5.43 10.00
C LEU A 78 -1.79 -6.60 10.95
N LYS A 79 -1.74 -6.30 12.24
CA LYS A 79 -2.16 -7.21 13.28
C LYS A 79 -2.78 -6.41 14.43
N ARG A 80 -3.88 -6.93 14.97
CA ARG A 80 -4.51 -6.35 16.15
C ARG A 80 -4.33 -7.29 17.33
N ARG A 81 -3.97 -6.72 18.46
CA ARG A 81 -3.77 -7.51 19.68
C ARG A 81 -4.09 -6.67 20.90
N ASN A 82 -5.03 -7.14 21.72
CA ASN A 82 -5.37 -6.50 22.99
C ASN A 82 -5.67 -5.00 22.86
N GLY A 83 -6.41 -4.62 21.82
CA GLY A 83 -6.77 -3.24 21.60
C GLY A 83 -5.67 -2.39 20.97
N LEU A 84 -4.50 -2.95 20.75
CA LEU A 84 -3.40 -2.27 20.09
C LEU A 84 -3.32 -2.67 18.62
N ILE A 85 -2.78 -1.78 17.82
CA ILE A 85 -2.52 -2.03 16.41
C ILE A 85 -1.02 -2.29 16.26
N GLU A 86 -0.66 -3.39 15.64
CA GLU A 86 0.72 -3.69 15.29
C GLU A 86 0.87 -3.59 13.80
N LEU A 87 1.78 -2.73 13.36
CA LEU A 87 2.11 -2.56 11.96
C LEU A 87 3.47 -3.19 11.74
N ILE A 88 3.47 -4.37 11.13
CA ILE A 88 4.63 -5.24 11.07
C ILE A 88 5.31 -5.11 9.72
N ALA A 89 6.61 -4.80 9.76
CA ALA A 89 7.43 -4.77 8.57
C ALA A 89 7.74 -6.21 8.12
N GLU A 90 7.98 -6.36 6.83
CA GLU A 90 8.49 -7.60 6.26
C GLU A 90 9.98 -7.45 5.98
N ASN A 91 10.72 -7.15 7.04
CA ASN A 91 12.15 -6.96 7.01
C ASN A 91 12.64 -6.97 8.45
N PRO A 92 13.53 -7.89 8.85
CA PRO A 92 13.97 -7.99 10.24
C PRO A 92 14.73 -6.77 10.76
N ASP A 93 15.20 -5.90 9.86
CA ASP A 93 15.88 -4.68 10.26
C ASP A 93 14.93 -3.58 10.75
N PHE A 94 13.62 -3.82 10.64
CA PHE A 94 12.61 -2.83 11.02
C PHE A 94 11.76 -3.37 12.17
N GLU A 95 11.67 -2.58 13.23
CA GLU A 95 10.84 -2.91 14.37
C GLU A 95 9.36 -2.71 14.03
N PRO A 96 8.45 -3.50 14.63
CA PRO A 96 7.02 -3.24 14.50
C PRO A 96 6.67 -1.87 15.06
N ILE A 97 5.69 -1.23 14.43
CA ILE A 97 5.13 0.01 14.94
C ILE A 97 3.90 -0.35 15.76
N ILE A 98 3.94 -0.05 17.05
CA ILE A 98 2.82 -0.33 17.94
C ILE A 98 2.03 0.95 18.14
N VAL A 99 0.75 0.90 17.81
CA VAL A 99 -0.13 2.07 17.89
C VAL A 99 -1.26 1.79 18.87
N ASN A 100 -1.42 2.68 19.84
CA ASN A 100 -2.62 2.71 20.67
C ASN A 100 -3.57 3.74 20.07
N PRO A 101 -4.68 3.30 19.44
CA PRO A 101 -5.58 4.24 18.78
C PRO A 101 -6.30 5.18 19.73
N ALA A 102 -6.26 4.90 21.04
CA ALA A 102 -6.79 5.82 22.02
C ALA A 102 -5.86 7.00 22.28
N GLU A 103 -4.58 6.88 21.90
CA GLU A 103 -3.58 7.92 22.16
C GLU A 103 -3.09 8.60 20.90
N VAL A 104 -3.10 7.89 19.78
CA VAL A 104 -2.55 8.38 18.51
C VAL A 104 -3.61 8.24 17.44
N GLU A 105 -3.74 9.27 16.62
CA GLU A 105 -4.64 9.21 15.47
C GLU A 105 -4.18 8.13 14.52
N PHE A 106 -5.08 7.21 14.20
CA PHE A 106 -4.78 6.07 13.36
C PHE A 106 -5.94 5.82 12.40
N ALA A 107 -5.62 5.54 11.15
CA ALA A 107 -6.62 5.14 10.17
C ALA A 107 -6.02 4.17 9.17
N ILE A 108 -6.82 3.19 8.76
CA ILE A 108 -6.50 2.38 7.60
C ILE A 108 -7.04 3.12 6.38
N GLU A 109 -6.19 3.36 5.41
CA GLU A 109 -6.56 4.05 4.18
C GLU A 109 -6.86 3.10 3.05
N GLY A 110 -6.28 1.91 3.10
CA GLY A 110 -6.52 0.93 2.06
C GLY A 110 -5.80 -0.37 2.32
N ILE A 111 -6.04 -1.32 1.43
CA ILE A 111 -5.32 -2.59 1.41
C ILE A 111 -4.59 -2.73 0.08
N ALA A 112 -3.43 -3.38 0.13
CA ALA A 112 -2.66 -3.68 -1.07
C ALA A 112 -3.33 -4.84 -1.81
N VAL A 113 -3.61 -4.66 -3.09
CA VAL A 113 -4.28 -5.67 -3.90
C VAL A 113 -3.44 -6.13 -5.08
N GLY A 114 -2.31 -5.49 -5.32
CA GLY A 114 -1.42 -5.88 -6.40
C GLY A 114 -0.17 -5.01 -6.45
N LEU A 115 0.72 -5.36 -7.34
CA LEU A 115 2.01 -4.72 -7.46
C LEU A 115 2.38 -4.58 -8.92
N ILE A 116 2.90 -3.42 -9.29
CA ILE A 116 3.38 -3.18 -10.64
C ILE A 116 4.84 -2.76 -10.53
N ARG A 117 5.67 -3.46 -11.28
CA ARG A 117 7.09 -3.16 -11.34
C ARG A 117 7.49 -2.97 -12.78
N GLY A 118 7.99 -1.81 -13.11
CA GLY A 118 8.44 -1.53 -14.45
C GLY A 118 9.88 -1.99 -14.63
N ALA A 119 10.06 -2.93 -15.55
CA ALA A 119 11.40 -3.41 -15.89
C ALA A 119 11.87 -2.93 -17.24
N ILE A 120 10.99 -2.29 -17.98
CA ILE A 120 11.27 -1.93 -19.37
C ILE A 120 12.44 -0.96 -19.48
N SER A 121 12.53 -0.02 -18.54
CA SER A 121 13.60 0.95 -18.54
C SER A 121 14.98 0.31 -18.39
N THR A 122 15.05 -0.89 -17.80
CA THR A 122 16.31 -1.59 -17.64
C THR A 122 16.69 -2.39 -18.87
N LEU A 123 15.79 -2.53 -19.82
CA LEU A 123 16.00 -3.27 -21.05
C LEU A 123 16.48 -2.38 -22.20
N SER A 124 16.37 -1.08 -22.03
CA SER A 124 16.76 -0.13 -23.07
C SER A 124 18.23 0.23 -23.04
#